data_76d532f4202b65664d4de68f222f88d3
#
_entry.id   76d532f4202b65664d4de68f222f88d3
#
_cell.length_a   1.000
_cell.length_b   1.000
_cell.length_c   1.000
_cell.angle_alpha   90.00
_cell.angle_beta   90.00
_cell.angle_gamma   90.00
#
_symmetry.space_group_name_H-M   'P 1'
#
loop_
_entity.id
_entity.type
_entity.pdbx_description
1 polymer ?
#
loop_
_entity_poly.entity_id
_entity_poly.type
_entity_poly.pdbx_seq_one_letter_code
_entity_poly.pdbx_strand_id
1 'polypeptide(L)'
;MFKFSNLKKIFIVAEIGVNHEGDLNVAMDLIKKADEAGVNAVKFQTYKVEKYISSTQQDRRNRAKRFQLSREQFEVLSKEAKKRKLKFFSTPLHMDDIGFLRKISDIIKISSGDLTNLELIKYAARGYQNLVISTGLGTQKEIREAVNTVFKEKPTIRKNEGLVLMHCVSAYPAPEKELNLANIKWLQ
;
A
#
# COMPACT_ATOMS: atom_id res chain seq x y z
N MET A 1 11.95 -10.93 -11.09
CA MET A 1 11.24 -10.56 -9.84
C MET A 1 11.72 -9.18 -9.40
N PHE A 2 10.83 -8.27 -9.04
CA PHE A 2 11.18 -6.94 -8.56
C PHE A 2 11.88 -7.01 -7.18
N LYS A 3 12.90 -6.16 -6.96
CA LYS A 3 13.60 -5.99 -5.68
C LYS A 3 13.88 -4.51 -5.44
N PHE A 4 13.58 -4.01 -4.26
CA PHE A 4 13.91 -2.64 -3.88
C PHE A 4 15.42 -2.40 -3.84
N SER A 5 16.20 -3.37 -3.41
CA SER A 5 17.67 -3.31 -3.37
C SER A 5 18.36 -3.06 -4.74
N ASN A 6 17.65 -3.34 -5.84
CA ASN A 6 18.18 -3.10 -7.18
C ASN A 6 17.93 -1.67 -7.70
N LEU A 7 17.26 -0.83 -6.93
CA LEU A 7 16.96 0.53 -7.34
C LEU A 7 18.21 1.41 -7.30
N LYS A 8 18.52 2.01 -8.45
CA LYS A 8 19.63 2.97 -8.61
C LYS A 8 19.18 4.44 -8.55
N LYS A 9 17.88 4.66 -8.50
CA LYS A 9 17.23 6.00 -8.48
C LYS A 9 16.07 5.99 -7.51
N ILE A 10 15.59 7.17 -7.13
CA ILE A 10 14.39 7.35 -6.32
C ILE A 10 13.21 6.65 -7.01
N PHE A 11 12.46 5.86 -6.26
CA PHE A 11 11.28 5.16 -6.73
C PHE A 11 10.03 5.97 -6.37
N ILE A 12 9.42 6.58 -7.37
CA ILE A 12 8.27 7.47 -7.20
C ILE A 12 6.99 6.68 -7.42
N VAL A 13 6.04 6.83 -6.50
CA VAL A 13 4.74 6.16 -6.53
C VAL A 13 3.62 7.19 -6.61
N ALA A 14 2.76 7.08 -7.61
CA ALA A 14 1.51 7.83 -7.64
C ALA A 14 0.49 7.17 -6.70
N GLU A 15 0.10 7.86 -5.66
CA GLU A 15 -0.88 7.43 -4.66
C GLU A 15 -2.31 7.67 -5.17
N ILE A 16 -2.80 6.87 -6.11
CA ILE A 16 -4.16 7.01 -6.69
C ILE A 16 -5.22 6.77 -5.60
N GLY A 17 -4.98 5.78 -4.73
CA GLY A 17 -5.87 5.51 -3.61
C GLY A 17 -7.29 5.17 -4.06
N VAL A 18 -8.25 6.02 -3.72
CA VAL A 18 -9.66 5.94 -4.13
C VAL A 18 -10.12 7.15 -4.95
N ASN A 19 -9.19 7.97 -5.47
CA ASN A 19 -9.50 9.17 -6.26
C ASN A 19 -10.21 8.87 -7.59
N HIS A 20 -10.31 7.62 -7.96
CA HIS A 20 -11.12 7.15 -9.10
C HIS A 20 -12.63 7.13 -8.81
N GLU A 21 -13.05 7.33 -7.56
CA GLU A 21 -14.45 7.40 -7.11
C GLU A 21 -15.35 6.24 -7.56
N GLY A 22 -14.77 5.05 -7.77
CA GLY A 22 -15.47 3.85 -8.22
C GLY A 22 -15.60 3.72 -9.76
N ASP A 23 -15.12 4.70 -10.51
CA ASP A 23 -15.13 4.66 -11.98
C ASP A 23 -13.85 4.04 -12.52
N LEU A 24 -14.00 2.95 -13.29
CA LEU A 24 -12.87 2.24 -13.90
C LEU A 24 -12.16 3.10 -14.97
N ASN A 25 -12.90 3.91 -15.73
CA ASN A 25 -12.30 4.75 -16.77
C ASN A 25 -11.47 5.88 -16.17
N VAL A 26 -11.96 6.49 -15.08
CA VAL A 26 -11.20 7.47 -14.30
C VAL A 26 -9.93 6.82 -13.72
N ALA A 27 -10.03 5.60 -13.19
CA ALA A 27 -8.87 4.87 -12.69
C ALA A 27 -7.83 4.59 -13.78
N MET A 28 -8.27 4.22 -14.98
CA MET A 28 -7.40 4.01 -16.16
C MET A 28 -6.72 5.31 -16.61
N ASP A 29 -7.46 6.42 -16.63
CA ASP A 29 -6.90 7.74 -16.98
C ASP A 29 -5.87 8.21 -15.95
N LEU A 30 -6.12 7.98 -14.66
CA LEU A 30 -5.14 8.28 -13.60
C LEU A 30 -3.85 7.47 -13.76
N ILE A 31 -3.92 6.19 -14.17
CA ILE A 31 -2.73 5.41 -14.50
C ILE A 31 -1.97 6.02 -15.68
N LYS A 32 -2.70 6.43 -16.73
CA LYS A 32 -2.10 7.09 -17.89
C LYS A 32 -1.38 8.38 -17.52
N LYS A 33 -2.03 9.25 -16.73
CA LYS A 33 -1.43 10.51 -16.25
C LYS A 33 -0.23 10.27 -15.34
N ALA A 34 -0.24 9.23 -14.53
CA ALA A 34 0.89 8.83 -13.71
C ALA A 34 2.10 8.41 -14.57
N ASP A 35 1.86 7.66 -15.66
CA ASP A 35 2.87 7.29 -16.64
C ASP A 35 3.47 8.52 -17.34
N GLU A 36 2.62 9.42 -17.82
CA GLU A 36 3.02 10.70 -18.44
C GLU A 36 3.84 11.58 -17.49
N ALA A 37 3.57 11.52 -16.18
CA ALA A 37 4.34 12.22 -15.14
C ALA A 37 5.69 11.52 -14.82
N GLY A 38 5.98 10.35 -15.39
CA GLY A 38 7.25 9.66 -15.25
C GLY A 38 7.44 8.94 -13.90
N VAL A 39 6.37 8.57 -13.21
CA VAL A 39 6.46 7.78 -11.96
C VAL A 39 6.85 6.32 -12.24
N ASN A 40 7.24 5.60 -11.19
CA ASN A 40 7.66 4.21 -11.32
C ASN A 40 6.53 3.21 -10.99
N ALA A 41 5.54 3.66 -10.22
CA ALA A 41 4.46 2.82 -9.76
C ALA A 41 3.16 3.61 -9.51
N VAL A 42 2.06 2.87 -9.48
CA VAL A 42 0.75 3.35 -9.06
C VAL A 42 0.25 2.51 -7.88
N LYS A 43 -0.35 3.16 -6.89
CA LYS A 43 -0.90 2.48 -5.71
C LYS A 43 -2.38 2.80 -5.52
N PHE A 44 -3.15 1.73 -5.27
CA PHE A 44 -4.58 1.76 -4.99
C PHE A 44 -4.90 1.32 -3.56
N GLN A 45 -6.18 1.28 -3.23
CA GLN A 45 -6.71 0.68 -2.00
C GLN A 45 -7.72 -0.39 -2.37
N THR A 46 -7.60 -1.57 -1.76
CA THR A 46 -8.49 -2.70 -2.02
C THR A 46 -9.24 -3.05 -0.74
N TYR A 47 -10.57 -3.08 -0.83
CA TYR A 47 -11.42 -3.42 0.29
C TYR A 47 -12.79 -3.94 -0.16
N LYS A 48 -13.45 -4.61 0.78
CA LYS A 48 -14.90 -4.84 0.77
C LYS A 48 -15.49 -4.05 1.93
N VAL A 49 -16.46 -3.19 1.63
CA VAL A 49 -17.03 -2.26 2.62
C VAL A 49 -17.52 -3.00 3.86
N GLU A 50 -18.15 -4.16 3.66
CA GLU A 50 -18.72 -4.98 4.73
C GLU A 50 -17.66 -5.47 5.74
N LYS A 51 -16.41 -5.58 5.30
CA LYS A 51 -15.26 -6.04 6.11
C LYS A 51 -14.37 -4.92 6.62
N TYR A 52 -14.54 -3.73 6.06
CA TYR A 52 -13.68 -2.57 6.37
C TYR A 52 -14.34 -1.55 7.29
N ILE A 53 -15.66 -1.36 7.16
CA ILE A 53 -16.37 -0.30 7.88
C ILE A 53 -17.49 -0.91 8.71
N SER A 54 -17.56 -0.52 10.01
CA SER A 54 -18.61 -0.96 10.93
C SER A 54 -19.99 -0.68 10.36
N SER A 55 -20.93 -1.60 10.60
CA SER A 55 -22.35 -1.44 10.22
C SER A 55 -23.02 -0.22 10.85
N THR A 56 -22.50 0.28 11.96
CA THR A 56 -23.00 1.48 12.65
C THR A 56 -22.63 2.79 11.96
N GLN A 57 -21.67 2.77 11.01
CA GLN A 57 -21.18 3.96 10.29
C GLN A 57 -21.80 4.04 8.88
N GLN A 58 -23.11 4.16 8.81
CA GLN A 58 -23.87 4.02 7.55
C GLN A 58 -23.42 4.99 6.45
N ASP A 59 -23.24 6.28 6.77
CA ASP A 59 -22.81 7.29 5.77
C ASP A 59 -21.43 6.99 5.20
N ARG A 60 -20.50 6.58 6.07
CA ARG A 60 -19.16 6.17 5.66
C ARG A 60 -19.20 4.92 4.77
N ARG A 61 -20.06 3.94 5.12
CA ARG A 61 -20.29 2.75 4.31
C ARG A 61 -20.83 3.08 2.92
N ASN A 62 -21.85 3.93 2.85
CA ASN A 62 -22.49 4.33 1.59
C ASN A 62 -21.47 5.01 0.67
N ARG A 63 -20.66 5.94 1.20
CA ARG A 63 -19.59 6.59 0.43
C ARG A 63 -18.54 5.58 -0.04
N ALA A 64 -18.04 4.74 0.85
CA ALA A 64 -17.02 3.75 0.52
C ALA A 64 -17.54 2.71 -0.50
N LYS A 65 -18.82 2.34 -0.43
CA LYS A 65 -19.43 1.42 -1.41
C LYS A 65 -19.45 1.98 -2.82
N ARG A 66 -19.65 3.28 -2.96
CA ARG A 66 -19.59 3.96 -4.27
C ARG A 66 -18.17 3.92 -4.85
N PHE A 67 -17.13 3.95 -4.02
CA PHE A 67 -15.73 3.98 -4.42
C PHE A 67 -15.09 2.59 -4.54
N GLN A 68 -15.81 1.54 -4.13
CA GLN A 68 -15.29 0.18 -4.16
C GLN A 68 -15.19 -0.33 -5.61
N LEU A 69 -14.02 -0.80 -6.00
CA LEU A 69 -13.82 -1.53 -7.25
C LEU A 69 -13.90 -3.05 -7.01
N SER A 70 -14.30 -3.78 -8.05
CA SER A 70 -14.32 -5.24 -8.04
C SER A 70 -12.90 -5.82 -8.26
N ARG A 71 -12.73 -7.11 -7.98
CA ARG A 71 -11.46 -7.81 -8.24
C ARG A 71 -11.12 -7.83 -9.72
N GLU A 72 -12.11 -8.02 -10.59
CA GLU A 72 -11.97 -8.01 -12.04
C GLU A 72 -11.48 -6.64 -12.52
N GLN A 73 -12.01 -5.54 -11.95
CA GLN A 73 -11.55 -4.20 -12.27
C GLN A 73 -10.09 -3.99 -11.83
N PHE A 74 -9.68 -4.48 -10.66
CA PHE A 74 -8.28 -4.44 -10.22
C PHE A 74 -7.35 -5.25 -11.15
N GLU A 75 -7.80 -6.38 -11.69
CA GLU A 75 -7.02 -7.13 -12.70
C GLU A 75 -6.82 -6.32 -13.98
N VAL A 76 -7.86 -5.62 -14.45
CA VAL A 76 -7.76 -4.71 -15.61
C VAL A 76 -6.75 -3.60 -15.34
N LEU A 77 -6.83 -2.93 -14.18
CA LEU A 77 -5.91 -1.85 -13.79
C LEU A 77 -4.46 -2.33 -13.67
N SER A 78 -4.25 -3.52 -13.10
CA SER A 78 -2.91 -4.11 -13.01
C SER A 78 -2.32 -4.40 -14.40
N LYS A 79 -3.13 -4.92 -15.34
CA LYS A 79 -2.71 -5.16 -16.73
C LYS A 79 -2.36 -3.85 -17.44
N GLU A 80 -3.16 -2.80 -17.24
CA GLU A 80 -2.89 -1.48 -17.85
C GLU A 80 -1.60 -0.85 -17.30
N ALA A 81 -1.39 -0.88 -15.99
CA ALA A 81 -0.16 -0.40 -15.39
C ALA A 81 1.07 -1.16 -15.94
N LYS A 82 0.97 -2.51 -16.04
CA LYS A 82 2.02 -3.36 -16.58
C LYS A 82 2.32 -3.07 -18.07
N LYS A 83 1.29 -2.82 -18.88
CA LYS A 83 1.44 -2.41 -20.29
C LYS A 83 2.27 -1.12 -20.42
N ARG A 84 2.11 -0.20 -19.47
CA ARG A 84 2.87 1.06 -19.36
C ARG A 84 4.21 0.92 -18.63
N LYS A 85 4.62 -0.30 -18.28
CA LYS A 85 5.84 -0.60 -17.50
C LYS A 85 5.86 -0.02 -16.09
N LEU A 86 4.70 0.40 -15.57
CA LEU A 86 4.53 0.82 -14.19
C LEU A 86 4.38 -0.40 -13.28
N LYS A 87 4.91 -0.32 -12.07
CA LYS A 87 4.56 -1.26 -11.01
C LYS A 87 3.16 -0.93 -10.49
N PHE A 88 2.38 -1.97 -10.29
CA PHE A 88 1.06 -1.88 -9.68
C PHE A 88 1.08 -2.51 -8.30
N PHE A 89 0.53 -1.84 -7.30
CA PHE A 89 0.27 -2.45 -6.01
C PHE A 89 -0.90 -1.77 -5.27
N SER A 90 -1.33 -2.38 -4.19
CA SER A 90 -2.47 -1.89 -3.44
C SER A 90 -2.27 -2.07 -1.94
N THR A 91 -2.98 -1.27 -1.16
CA THR A 91 -3.16 -1.45 0.27
C THR A 91 -4.40 -2.30 0.50
N PRO A 92 -4.30 -3.56 0.99
CA PRO A 92 -5.45 -4.30 1.45
C PRO A 92 -5.94 -3.70 2.77
N LEU A 93 -7.24 -3.50 2.90
CA LEU A 93 -7.86 -3.07 4.16
C LEU A 93 -8.55 -4.25 4.87
N HIS A 94 -8.33 -5.48 4.39
CA HIS A 94 -8.70 -6.73 5.05
C HIS A 94 -7.81 -7.89 4.57
N MET A 95 -7.62 -8.88 5.42
CA MET A 95 -6.75 -10.04 5.12
C MET A 95 -7.17 -10.83 3.87
N ASP A 96 -8.47 -10.95 3.61
CA ASP A 96 -9.00 -11.69 2.45
C ASP A 96 -8.56 -11.13 1.09
N ASP A 97 -8.11 -9.87 1.04
CA ASP A 97 -7.68 -9.24 -0.20
C ASP A 97 -6.22 -9.55 -0.54
N ILE A 98 -5.41 -9.96 0.46
CA ILE A 98 -3.98 -10.25 0.27
C ILE A 98 -3.77 -11.39 -0.72
N GLY A 99 -4.54 -12.47 -0.60
CA GLY A 99 -4.45 -13.63 -1.50
C GLY A 99 -4.81 -13.31 -2.95
N PHE A 100 -5.77 -12.42 -3.16
CA PHE A 100 -6.13 -11.90 -4.48
C PHE A 100 -5.02 -11.00 -5.02
N LEU A 101 -4.60 -9.99 -4.25
CA LEU A 101 -3.58 -9.02 -4.66
C LEU A 101 -2.26 -9.69 -5.06
N ARG A 102 -1.90 -10.81 -4.42
CA ARG A 102 -0.69 -11.58 -4.76
C ARG A 102 -0.68 -12.08 -6.22
N LYS A 103 -1.84 -12.28 -6.84
CA LYS A 103 -1.94 -12.73 -8.23
C LYS A 103 -1.62 -11.61 -9.23
N ILE A 104 -1.75 -10.36 -8.81
CA ILE A 104 -1.67 -9.19 -9.69
C ILE A 104 -0.55 -8.22 -9.34
N SER A 105 0.13 -8.41 -8.19
CA SER A 105 1.21 -7.53 -7.71
C SER A 105 2.32 -8.29 -6.98
N ASP A 106 3.56 -7.86 -7.18
CA ASP A 106 4.74 -8.33 -6.45
C ASP A 106 5.01 -7.53 -5.17
N ILE A 107 4.28 -6.45 -4.94
CA ILE A 107 4.46 -5.51 -3.84
C ILE A 107 3.15 -5.41 -3.08
N ILE A 108 3.22 -5.34 -1.76
CA ILE A 108 2.05 -5.06 -0.91
C ILE A 108 2.33 -3.88 0.02
N LYS A 109 1.31 -3.07 0.26
CA LYS A 109 1.37 -1.92 1.15
C LYS A 109 0.56 -2.18 2.43
N ILE A 110 1.16 -1.88 3.57
CA ILE A 110 0.46 -1.81 4.86
C ILE A 110 0.28 -0.34 5.23
N SER A 111 -0.95 0.07 5.51
CA SER A 111 -1.28 1.43 5.89
C SER A 111 -0.78 1.79 7.30
N SER A 112 -0.66 3.09 7.60
CA SER A 112 -0.33 3.53 8.96
C SER A 112 -1.35 3.05 10.00
N GLY A 113 -2.63 3.02 9.64
CA GLY A 113 -3.70 2.54 10.51
C GLY A 113 -3.63 1.04 10.84
N ASP A 114 -2.88 0.27 10.03
CA ASP A 114 -2.70 -1.18 10.21
C ASP A 114 -1.32 -1.54 10.77
N LEU A 115 -0.51 -0.56 11.18
CA LEU A 115 0.84 -0.79 11.71
C LEU A 115 0.85 -1.76 12.90
N THR A 116 -0.18 -1.68 13.75
CA THR A 116 -0.33 -2.53 14.94
C THR A 116 -1.15 -3.80 14.66
N ASN A 117 -1.67 -3.97 13.46
CA ASN A 117 -2.38 -5.18 13.04
C ASN A 117 -1.38 -6.28 12.65
N LEU A 118 -0.76 -6.88 13.66
CA LEU A 118 0.32 -7.86 13.46
C LEU A 118 -0.14 -9.09 12.68
N GLU A 119 -1.41 -9.50 12.78
CA GLU A 119 -1.94 -10.63 12.02
C GLU A 119 -2.00 -10.32 10.51
N LEU A 120 -2.43 -9.11 10.14
CA LEU A 120 -2.39 -8.66 8.75
C LEU A 120 -0.95 -8.64 8.22
N ILE A 121 -0.01 -8.11 9.03
CA ILE A 121 1.42 -8.03 8.68
C ILE A 121 2.02 -9.43 8.50
N LYS A 122 1.74 -10.38 9.40
CA LYS A 122 2.17 -11.78 9.25
C LYS A 122 1.69 -12.38 7.94
N TYR A 123 0.40 -12.23 7.67
CA TYR A 123 -0.20 -12.80 6.47
C TYR A 123 0.39 -12.20 5.19
N ALA A 124 0.62 -10.88 5.17
CA ALA A 124 1.30 -10.20 4.09
C ALA A 124 2.74 -10.68 3.92
N ALA A 125 3.51 -10.79 5.00
CA ALA A 125 4.89 -11.26 4.98
C ALA A 125 5.03 -12.68 4.41
N ARG A 126 4.13 -13.61 4.77
CA ARG A 126 4.11 -14.95 4.20
C ARG A 126 3.90 -14.96 2.69
N GLY A 127 3.06 -14.05 2.20
CA GLY A 127 2.65 -13.99 0.80
C GLY A 127 3.61 -13.25 -0.13
N TYR A 128 4.37 -12.28 0.39
CA TYR A 128 5.14 -11.36 -0.43
C TYR A 128 6.63 -11.36 -0.12
N GLN A 129 7.45 -10.91 -1.09
CA GLN A 129 8.86 -10.61 -0.92
C GLN A 129 9.13 -9.12 -0.76
N ASN A 130 8.19 -8.28 -1.18
CA ASN A 130 8.32 -6.83 -1.14
C ASN A 130 7.14 -6.24 -0.36
N LEU A 131 7.43 -5.70 0.83
CA LEU A 131 6.48 -5.03 1.70
C LEU A 131 6.85 -3.56 1.85
N VAL A 132 5.85 -2.71 1.80
CA VAL A 132 5.96 -1.28 2.12
C VAL A 132 5.07 -1.01 3.32
N ILE A 133 5.63 -0.55 4.44
CA ILE A 133 4.88 -0.27 5.67
C ILE A 133 4.97 1.22 5.98
N SER A 134 3.83 1.89 6.10
CA SER A 134 3.71 3.25 6.58
C SER A 134 3.72 3.30 8.09
N THR A 135 4.42 4.28 8.67
CA THR A 135 4.68 4.37 10.11
C THR A 135 3.98 5.55 10.81
N GLY A 136 3.07 6.21 10.12
CA GLY A 136 2.29 7.32 10.69
C GLY A 136 1.48 6.87 11.92
N LEU A 137 1.41 7.71 12.97
CA LEU A 137 0.81 7.44 14.28
C LEU A 137 1.52 6.35 15.11
N GLY A 138 2.50 5.67 14.56
CA GLY A 138 3.21 4.60 15.26
C GLY A 138 4.30 5.12 16.20
N THR A 139 4.39 4.54 17.38
CA THR A 139 5.54 4.69 18.26
C THR A 139 6.73 3.87 17.74
N GLN A 140 7.94 4.21 18.17
CA GLN A 140 9.13 3.42 17.84
C GLN A 140 9.00 1.94 18.25
N LYS A 141 8.34 1.67 19.38
CA LYS A 141 8.08 0.31 19.86
C LYS A 141 7.20 -0.47 18.88
N GLU A 142 6.10 0.11 18.45
CA GLU A 142 5.15 -0.51 17.51
C GLU A 142 5.79 -0.74 16.13
N ILE A 143 6.60 0.21 15.66
CA ILE A 143 7.35 0.05 14.40
C ILE A 143 8.32 -1.13 14.51
N ARG A 144 9.09 -1.23 15.60
CA ARG A 144 10.01 -2.36 15.83
C ARG A 144 9.25 -3.69 15.91
N GLU A 145 8.09 -3.71 16.54
CA GLU A 145 7.26 -4.91 16.65
C GLU A 145 6.76 -5.37 15.28
N ALA A 146 6.27 -4.44 14.44
CA ALA A 146 5.88 -4.72 13.08
C ALA A 146 7.04 -5.28 12.24
N VAL A 147 8.22 -4.66 12.30
CA VAL A 147 9.44 -5.10 11.59
C VAL A 147 9.88 -6.49 12.05
N ASN A 148 9.93 -6.71 13.35
CA ASN A 148 10.29 -8.01 13.93
C ASN A 148 9.30 -9.10 13.49
N THR A 149 8.01 -8.77 13.42
CA THR A 149 6.97 -9.66 12.93
C THR A 149 7.23 -10.06 11.48
N VAL A 150 7.54 -9.12 10.60
CA VAL A 150 7.89 -9.41 9.19
C VAL A 150 9.09 -10.34 9.11
N PHE A 151 10.16 -10.04 9.82
CA PHE A 151 11.41 -10.82 9.75
C PHE A 151 11.29 -12.20 10.39
N LYS A 152 10.47 -12.35 11.43
CA LYS A 152 10.15 -13.64 12.04
C LYS A 152 9.36 -14.54 11.09
N GLU A 153 8.34 -13.99 10.43
CA GLU A 153 7.50 -14.76 9.51
C GLU A 153 8.22 -15.10 8.20
N LYS A 154 9.11 -14.22 7.73
CA LYS A 154 9.84 -14.43 6.48
C LYS A 154 11.25 -13.84 6.52
N PRO A 155 12.22 -14.57 7.08
CA PRO A 155 13.62 -14.09 7.20
C PRO A 155 14.26 -13.71 5.86
N THR A 156 13.79 -14.27 4.75
CA THR A 156 14.28 -13.95 3.40
C THR A 156 14.01 -12.52 2.98
N ILE A 157 12.99 -11.85 3.55
CA ILE A 157 12.71 -10.44 3.29
C ILE A 157 13.88 -9.57 3.77
N ARG A 158 14.40 -9.86 4.98
CA ARG A 158 15.58 -9.16 5.52
C ARG A 158 16.80 -9.35 4.62
N LYS A 159 17.08 -10.60 4.23
CA LYS A 159 18.22 -10.95 3.37
C LYS A 159 18.14 -10.29 1.98
N ASN A 160 16.94 -10.11 1.45
CA ASN A 160 16.70 -9.56 0.12
C ASN A 160 16.35 -8.08 0.15
N GLU A 161 16.43 -7.41 1.31
CA GLU A 161 16.07 -5.99 1.48
C GLU A 161 14.67 -5.68 0.92
N GLY A 162 13.73 -6.59 1.18
CA GLY A 162 12.37 -6.54 0.65
C GLY A 162 11.39 -5.73 1.50
N LEU A 163 11.84 -5.11 2.61
CA LEU A 163 11.04 -4.26 3.47
C LEU A 163 11.40 -2.79 3.28
N VAL A 164 10.39 -1.97 3.03
CA VAL A 164 10.51 -0.51 3.00
C VAL A 164 9.65 0.08 4.11
N LEU A 165 10.24 0.88 4.97
CA LEU A 165 9.52 1.69 5.95
C LEU A 165 9.34 3.11 5.40
N MET A 166 8.11 3.60 5.42
CA MET A 166 7.79 4.96 4.99
C MET A 166 7.54 5.84 6.21
N HIS A 167 8.31 6.92 6.32
CA HIS A 167 7.98 7.98 7.26
C HIS A 167 6.72 8.70 6.78
N CYS A 168 5.69 8.72 7.62
CA CYS A 168 4.39 9.32 7.33
C CYS A 168 3.89 10.14 8.51
N VAL A 169 3.18 11.22 8.21
CA VAL A 169 2.37 11.99 9.17
C VAL A 169 0.90 11.76 8.80
N SER A 170 0.09 11.36 9.78
CA SER A 170 -1.33 11.02 9.56
C SER A 170 -2.23 12.26 9.60
N ALA A 171 -1.86 13.28 8.84
CA ALA A 171 -2.63 14.48 8.60
C ALA A 171 -2.66 14.80 7.10
N TYR A 172 -3.77 15.34 6.60
CA TYR A 172 -3.97 15.64 5.19
C TYR A 172 -4.57 17.04 5.02
N PRO A 173 -3.75 18.06 4.63
CA PRO A 173 -2.30 17.99 4.43
C PRO A 173 -1.53 17.88 5.75
N ALA A 174 -0.32 17.31 5.68
CA ALA A 174 0.59 17.25 6.83
C ALA A 174 1.18 18.65 7.09
N PRO A 175 1.04 19.22 8.32
CA PRO A 175 1.66 20.50 8.65
C PRO A 175 3.20 20.39 8.65
N GLU A 176 3.91 21.36 8.07
CA GLU A 176 5.37 21.33 7.97
C GLU A 176 6.07 21.12 9.32
N LYS A 177 5.58 21.79 10.37
CA LYS A 177 6.10 21.68 11.75
C LYS A 177 5.99 20.27 12.36
N GLU A 178 5.15 19.39 11.78
CA GLU A 178 4.93 18.03 12.27
C GLU A 178 5.68 16.98 11.45
N LEU A 179 6.34 17.39 10.36
CA LEU A 179 7.00 16.45 9.43
C LEU A 179 8.12 15.64 10.08
N ASN A 180 8.87 16.21 11.03
CA ASN A 180 9.94 15.51 11.75
C ASN A 180 10.85 14.64 10.84
N LEU A 181 11.33 15.20 9.72
CA LEU A 181 12.03 14.47 8.66
C LEU A 181 13.30 13.74 9.14
N ALA A 182 13.88 14.16 10.30
CA ALA A 182 14.99 13.46 10.92
C ALA A 182 14.67 11.99 11.28
N ASN A 183 13.38 11.64 11.45
CA ASN A 183 12.95 10.27 11.69
C ASN A 183 13.24 9.33 10.50
N ILE A 184 13.40 9.85 9.28
CA ILE A 184 13.78 9.03 8.12
C ILE A 184 15.12 8.34 8.38
N LYS A 185 16.08 9.05 8.97
CA LYS A 185 17.39 8.48 9.34
C LYS A 185 17.27 7.39 10.40
N TRP A 186 16.32 7.54 11.33
CA TRP A 186 16.08 6.52 12.35
C TRP A 186 15.42 5.26 11.78
N LEU A 187 14.63 5.37 10.72
CA LEU A 187 13.97 4.24 10.05
C LEU A 187 14.92 3.41 9.17
N GLN A 188 16.08 3.95 8.82
CA GLN A 188 17.13 3.26 8.05
C GLN A 188 17.87 2.21 8.91
#